data_5ad35f1f65ce2b3289b31d41cfec531b
#
_entry.id   5ad35f1f65ce2b3289b31d41cfec531b
#
_cell.length_a   1.000
_cell.length_b   1.000
_cell.length_c   1.000
_cell.angle_alpha   90.00
_cell.angle_beta   90.00
_cell.angle_gamma   90.00
#
_symmetry.space_group_name_H-M   'P 1'
#
loop_
_entity.id
_entity.type
_entity.pdbx_description
1 polymer ?
#
loop_
_entity_poly.entity_id
_entity_poly.type
_entity_poly.pdbx_seq_one_letter_code
_entity_poly.pdbx_strand_id
1 'polypeptide(L)'
;FEDTLSCIRWMYRQLEYGSEQYPGFFTHHALGFVRQDTADGKQQMRQTWQHILDALTMVLTRDKKIRPDAFTEEFSRQKFAGILFSLMLSAVVQQDFDPTTVLEIIRRTIYEV
;
A
#
# COMPACT_ATOMS: atom_id res chain seq x y z
N PHE A 1 13.88 -4.76 0.50
CA PHE A 1 13.58 -4.57 -0.92
C PHE A 1 14.48 -3.48 -1.51
N GLU A 2 14.95 -3.69 -2.72
CA GLU A 2 15.81 -2.72 -3.40
C GLU A 2 15.03 -1.60 -4.08
N ASP A 3 13.80 -1.89 -4.52
CA ASP A 3 12.98 -0.89 -5.20
C ASP A 3 11.51 -1.05 -4.85
N THR A 4 10.75 0.01 -5.17
CA THR A 4 9.32 0.09 -4.87
C THR A 4 8.53 -0.93 -5.67
N LEU A 5 8.87 -1.15 -6.94
CA LEU A 5 8.15 -2.09 -7.78
C LEU A 5 8.21 -3.51 -7.21
N SER A 6 9.39 -3.94 -6.77
CA SER A 6 9.57 -5.27 -6.17
C SER A 6 8.78 -5.41 -4.88
N CYS A 7 8.77 -4.36 -4.06
CA CYS A 7 8.03 -4.35 -2.81
C CYS A 7 6.53 -4.50 -3.04
N ILE A 8 5.97 -3.71 -3.96
CA ILE A 8 4.53 -3.74 -4.25
C ILE A 8 4.13 -5.08 -4.85
N ARG A 9 4.95 -5.63 -5.76
CA ARG A 9 4.69 -6.95 -6.33
C ARG A 9 4.64 -8.02 -5.25
N TRP A 10 5.55 -7.96 -4.31
CA TRP A 10 5.59 -8.89 -3.18
C TRP A 10 4.35 -8.74 -2.30
N MET A 11 3.98 -7.49 -1.97
CA MET A 11 2.81 -7.23 -1.11
C MET A 11 1.53 -7.76 -1.74
N TYR A 12 1.34 -7.55 -3.05
CA TYR A 12 0.16 -8.07 -3.74
C TYR A 12 0.11 -9.60 -3.71
N ARG A 13 1.26 -10.26 -3.85
CA ARG A 13 1.32 -11.73 -3.73
C ARG A 13 0.96 -12.20 -2.33
N GLN A 14 1.39 -11.48 -1.31
CA GLN A 14 1.05 -11.83 0.07
C GLN A 14 -0.44 -11.64 0.35
N LEU A 15 -1.05 -10.59 -0.19
CA LEU A 15 -2.48 -10.37 -0.07
C LEU A 15 -3.28 -11.47 -0.76
N GLU A 16 -2.86 -11.85 -1.96
CA GLU A 16 -3.52 -12.96 -2.70
C GLU A 16 -3.40 -14.27 -1.93
N TYR A 17 -2.21 -14.58 -1.46
CA TYR A 17 -1.98 -15.81 -0.69
C TYR A 17 -2.84 -15.85 0.57
N GLY A 18 -2.86 -14.75 1.34
CA GLY A 18 -3.67 -14.67 2.54
C GLY A 18 -5.16 -14.79 2.26
N SER A 19 -5.62 -14.20 1.14
CA SER A 19 -7.02 -14.30 0.72
C SER A 19 -7.40 -15.73 0.35
N GLU A 20 -6.49 -16.50 -0.28
CA GLU A 20 -6.72 -17.89 -0.63
C GLU A 20 -6.73 -18.80 0.60
N GLN A 21 -5.83 -18.56 1.56
CA GLN A 21 -5.75 -19.36 2.78
C GLN A 21 -6.89 -19.08 3.73
N TYR A 22 -7.37 -17.83 3.79
CA TYR A 22 -8.42 -17.40 4.71
C TYR A 22 -9.46 -16.60 3.94
N PRO A 23 -10.35 -17.27 3.16
CA PRO A 23 -11.32 -16.58 2.33
C PRO A 23 -12.18 -15.62 3.14
N GLY A 24 -12.27 -14.37 2.69
CA GLY A 24 -13.05 -13.35 3.35
C GLY A 24 -12.37 -12.65 4.51
N PHE A 25 -11.24 -13.17 5.00
CA PHE A 25 -10.56 -12.61 6.18
C PHE A 25 -10.18 -11.14 5.97
N PHE A 26 -9.46 -10.85 4.90
CA PHE A 26 -9.02 -9.48 4.64
C PHE A 26 -10.19 -8.57 4.32
N THR A 27 -11.17 -9.03 3.55
CA THR A 27 -12.35 -8.24 3.22
C THR A 27 -13.13 -7.89 4.48
N HIS A 28 -13.34 -8.88 5.35
CA HIS A 28 -14.04 -8.69 6.61
C HIS A 28 -13.30 -7.69 7.50
N HIS A 29 -11.97 -7.82 7.60
CA HIS A 29 -11.17 -6.93 8.44
C HIS A 29 -11.10 -5.51 7.87
N ALA A 30 -10.99 -5.36 6.55
CA ALA A 30 -10.99 -4.05 5.92
C ALA A 30 -12.30 -3.30 6.18
N LEU A 31 -13.43 -4.00 6.03
CA LEU A 31 -14.74 -3.42 6.32
C LEU A 31 -14.92 -3.19 7.82
N GLY A 32 -14.39 -4.07 8.64
CA GLY A 32 -14.43 -3.93 10.10
C GLY A 32 -13.72 -2.67 10.56
N PHE A 33 -12.58 -2.36 9.96
CA PHE A 33 -11.85 -1.14 10.27
C PHE A 33 -12.69 0.12 10.00
N VAL A 34 -13.40 0.15 8.87
CA VAL A 34 -14.24 1.29 8.51
C VAL A 34 -15.42 1.44 9.46
N ARG A 35 -15.91 0.33 10.02
CA ARG A 35 -17.13 0.29 10.86
C ARG A 35 -16.86 0.31 12.36
N GLN A 36 -15.60 0.35 12.78
CA GLN A 36 -15.29 0.39 14.20
C GLN A 36 -15.65 1.74 14.80
N ASP A 37 -16.61 1.72 15.71
CA ASP A 37 -17.11 2.93 16.36
C ASP A 37 -16.45 3.21 17.71
N THR A 38 -15.66 2.26 18.25
CA THR A 38 -14.99 2.45 19.52
C THR A 38 -13.68 3.23 19.35
N ALA A 39 -13.38 4.10 20.32
CA ALA A 39 -12.16 4.89 20.28
C ALA A 39 -10.89 4.00 20.24
N ASP A 40 -10.91 2.91 21.02
CA ASP A 40 -9.77 1.99 21.10
C ASP A 40 -9.54 1.26 19.77
N GLY A 41 -10.63 0.81 19.13
CA GLY A 41 -10.54 0.15 17.84
C GLY A 41 -9.99 1.07 16.76
N LYS A 42 -10.43 2.33 16.73
CA LYS A 42 -9.94 3.33 15.79
C LYS A 42 -8.46 3.61 16.01
N GLN A 43 -8.03 3.67 17.26
CA GLN A 43 -6.63 3.93 17.59
C GLN A 43 -5.74 2.77 17.17
N GLN A 44 -6.15 1.53 17.41
CA GLN A 44 -5.41 0.34 16.98
C GLN A 44 -5.29 0.29 15.46
N MET A 45 -6.36 0.59 14.76
CA MET A 45 -6.36 0.65 13.30
C MET A 45 -5.35 1.69 12.79
N ARG A 46 -5.38 2.89 13.36
CA ARG A 46 -4.44 3.96 12.98
C ARG A 46 -2.99 3.54 13.20
N GLN A 47 -2.71 2.86 14.30
CA GLN A 47 -1.36 2.37 14.58
C GLN A 47 -0.92 1.34 13.55
N THR A 48 -1.79 0.38 13.21
CA THR A 48 -1.48 -0.64 12.21
C THR A 48 -1.25 -0.01 10.84
N TRP A 49 -2.12 0.90 10.44
CA TRP A 49 -1.97 1.62 9.17
C TRP A 49 -0.69 2.44 9.15
N GLN A 50 -0.36 3.09 10.27
CA GLN A 50 0.84 3.90 10.36
C GLN A 50 2.10 3.05 10.18
N HIS A 51 2.14 1.83 10.72
CA HIS A 51 3.26 0.91 10.52
C HIS A 51 3.43 0.57 9.04
N ILE A 52 2.34 0.27 8.35
CA ILE A 52 2.39 -0.05 6.91
C ILE A 52 2.85 1.18 6.11
N LEU A 53 2.29 2.34 6.42
CA LEU A 53 2.65 3.59 5.74
C LEU A 53 4.11 3.94 5.97
N ASP A 54 4.61 3.76 7.20
CA ASP A 54 6.01 4.03 7.53
C ASP A 54 6.94 3.07 6.77
N ALA A 55 6.57 1.81 6.67
CA ALA A 55 7.34 0.82 5.92
C ALA A 55 7.41 1.17 4.44
N LEU A 56 6.27 1.54 3.83
CA LEU A 56 6.21 1.96 2.43
C LEU A 56 7.03 3.23 2.21
N THR A 57 6.91 4.20 3.11
CA THR A 57 7.67 5.45 3.03
C THR A 57 9.17 5.16 3.09
N MET A 58 9.59 4.22 3.92
CA MET A 58 10.99 3.84 4.03
C MET A 58 11.51 3.21 2.72
N VAL A 59 10.71 2.34 2.09
CA VAL A 59 11.06 1.75 0.80
C VAL A 59 11.22 2.85 -0.25
N LEU A 60 10.28 3.79 -0.30
CA LEU A 60 10.35 4.93 -1.23
C LEU A 60 11.60 5.78 -0.98
N THR A 61 11.98 5.96 0.28
CA THR A 61 13.15 6.75 0.65
C THR A 61 14.46 6.07 0.24
N ARG A 62 14.50 4.74 0.30
CA ARG A 62 15.71 3.96 -0.01
C ARG A 62 15.83 3.56 -1.48
N ASP A 63 14.77 3.74 -2.26
CA ASP A 63 14.75 3.34 -3.66
C ASP A 63 15.56 4.32 -4.49
N LYS A 64 16.71 3.85 -4.99
CA LYS A 64 17.64 4.68 -5.75
C LYS A 64 17.26 4.86 -7.21
N LYS A 65 16.26 4.09 -7.69
CA LYS A 65 15.80 4.17 -9.07
C LYS A 65 14.79 5.28 -9.29
N ILE A 66 14.27 5.85 -8.20
CA ILE A 66 13.32 6.96 -8.27
C ILE A 66 14.04 8.20 -8.78
N ARG A 67 13.42 8.90 -9.74
CA ARG A 67 14.04 10.12 -10.29
C ARG A 67 14.12 11.21 -9.21
N PRO A 68 15.16 12.07 -9.27
CA PRO A 68 15.41 13.05 -8.20
C PRO A 68 14.27 14.05 -7.96
N ASP A 69 13.50 14.38 -8.99
CA ASP A 69 12.42 15.36 -8.91
C ASP A 69 11.03 14.74 -8.74
N ALA A 70 10.96 13.44 -8.40
CA ALA A 70 9.69 12.73 -8.30
C ALA A 70 8.81 13.26 -7.18
N PHE A 71 9.41 13.64 -6.06
CA PHE A 71 8.66 14.04 -4.87
C PHE A 71 8.82 15.53 -4.59
N THR A 72 7.72 16.15 -4.16
CA THR A 72 7.63 17.56 -3.80
C THR A 72 6.93 17.67 -2.45
N GLU A 73 6.73 18.91 -1.97
CA GLU A 73 5.98 19.13 -0.74
C GLU A 73 4.51 18.71 -0.88
N GLU A 74 3.91 18.98 -2.03
CA GLU A 74 2.53 18.60 -2.33
C GLU A 74 2.39 17.12 -2.64
N PHE A 75 3.45 16.50 -3.14
CA PHE A 75 3.47 15.08 -3.51
C PHE A 75 4.65 14.40 -2.81
N SER A 76 4.49 14.24 -1.49
CA SER A 76 5.55 13.66 -0.66
C SER A 76 5.54 12.13 -0.71
N ARG A 77 6.64 11.52 -0.25
CA ARG A 77 6.73 10.07 -0.12
C ARG A 77 5.64 9.53 0.77
N GLN A 78 5.34 10.22 1.86
CA GLN A 78 4.29 9.84 2.80
C GLN A 78 2.91 9.84 2.13
N LYS A 79 2.62 10.87 1.34
CA LYS A 79 1.34 10.96 0.61
C LYS A 79 1.23 9.86 -0.44
N PHE A 80 2.31 9.59 -1.15
CA PHE A 80 2.31 8.52 -2.16
C PHE A 80 2.16 7.14 -1.51
N ALA A 81 2.79 6.92 -0.36
CA ALA A 81 2.61 5.69 0.40
C ALA A 81 1.15 5.48 0.77
N GLY A 82 0.46 6.55 1.18
CA GLY A 82 -0.97 6.50 1.47
C GLY A 82 -1.81 6.10 0.26
N ILE A 83 -1.47 6.64 -0.91
CA ILE A 83 -2.15 6.29 -2.16
C ILE A 83 -1.93 4.81 -2.49
N LEU A 84 -0.69 4.33 -2.40
CA LEU A 84 -0.39 2.92 -2.66
C LEU A 84 -1.14 2.00 -1.70
N PHE A 85 -1.21 2.37 -0.43
CA PHE A 85 -1.95 1.60 0.57
C PHE A 85 -3.44 1.54 0.22
N SER A 86 -4.02 2.67 -0.21
CA SER A 86 -5.42 2.72 -0.63
C SER A 86 -5.70 1.80 -1.81
N LEU A 87 -4.77 1.72 -2.76
CA LEU A 87 -4.89 0.81 -3.91
C LEU A 87 -4.85 -0.64 -3.46
N MET A 88 -4.03 -0.96 -2.46
CA MET A 88 -3.97 -2.32 -1.90
C MET A 88 -5.28 -2.68 -1.18
N LEU A 89 -5.87 -1.74 -0.44
CA LEU A 89 -7.17 -1.96 0.18
C LEU A 89 -8.25 -2.22 -0.87
N SER A 90 -8.22 -1.47 -1.96
CA SER A 90 -9.14 -1.68 -3.08
C SER A 90 -8.99 -3.07 -3.68
N ALA A 91 -7.75 -3.53 -3.85
CA ALA A 91 -7.47 -4.88 -4.36
C ALA A 91 -8.10 -5.95 -3.45
N VAL A 92 -7.99 -5.79 -2.14
CA VAL A 92 -8.57 -6.72 -1.18
C VAL A 92 -10.10 -6.72 -1.28
N VAL A 93 -10.71 -5.54 -1.31
CA VAL A 93 -12.17 -5.42 -1.39
C VAL A 93 -12.70 -6.04 -2.68
N GLN A 94 -12.02 -5.80 -3.82
CA GLN A 94 -12.43 -6.31 -5.11
C GLN A 94 -11.99 -7.75 -5.38
N GLN A 95 -11.11 -8.31 -4.53
CA GLN A 95 -10.49 -9.62 -4.74
C GLN A 95 -9.77 -9.70 -6.09
N ASP A 96 -9.11 -8.60 -6.45
CA ASP A 96 -8.31 -8.48 -7.66
C ASP A 96 -6.88 -8.13 -7.26
N PHE A 97 -5.99 -9.11 -7.33
CA PHE A 97 -4.62 -8.99 -6.85
C PHE A 97 -3.60 -8.87 -7.98
N ASP A 98 -4.04 -8.50 -9.18
CA ASP A 98 -3.14 -8.25 -10.30
C ASP A 98 -2.48 -6.88 -10.10
N PRO A 99 -1.15 -6.83 -9.89
CA PRO A 99 -0.47 -5.56 -9.62
C PRO A 99 -0.06 -4.80 -10.87
N THR A 100 -0.37 -5.30 -12.07
CA THR A 100 0.16 -4.75 -13.33
C THR A 100 -0.12 -3.26 -13.46
N THR A 101 -1.37 -2.85 -13.25
CA THR A 101 -1.76 -1.44 -13.40
C THR A 101 -1.09 -0.56 -12.34
N VAL A 102 -1.04 -1.03 -11.11
CA VAL A 102 -0.40 -0.28 -10.01
C VAL A 102 1.10 -0.13 -10.27
N LEU A 103 1.77 -1.18 -10.73
CA LEU A 103 3.19 -1.12 -11.07
C LEU A 103 3.44 -0.11 -12.20
N GLU A 104 2.54 -0.07 -13.18
CA GLU A 104 2.65 0.90 -14.28
C GLU A 104 2.46 2.33 -13.79
N ILE A 105 1.51 2.55 -12.87
CA ILE A 105 1.30 3.87 -12.26
C ILE A 105 2.57 4.31 -11.52
N ILE A 106 3.16 3.41 -10.74
CA ILE A 106 4.39 3.71 -10.01
C ILE A 106 5.51 4.08 -10.97
N ARG A 107 5.70 3.29 -12.02
CA ARG A 107 6.75 3.52 -13.00
C ARG A 107 6.62 4.88 -13.67
N ARG A 108 5.40 5.22 -14.10
CA ARG A 108 5.15 6.49 -14.79
C ARG A 108 5.21 7.69 -13.85
N THR A 109 4.92 7.48 -12.56
CA THR A 109 4.83 8.58 -11.60
C THR A 109 6.20 8.94 -11.04
N ILE A 110 7.02 7.96 -10.66
CA ILE A 110 8.25 8.23 -9.92
C ILE A 110 9.53 7.77 -10.60
N TYR A 111 9.48 6.90 -11.60
CA TYR A 111 10.68 6.41 -12.29
C TYR A 111 10.92 7.13 -13.61
N GLU A 112 9.91 7.26 -14.45
CA GLU A 112 10.05 7.88 -15.76
C GLU A 112 10.08 9.41 -15.68
N VAL A 113 10.90 10.00 -16.53
CA VAL A 113 10.98 11.44 -16.68
C VAL A 113 9.87 11.93 -17.60
#